data_e36cfb622ad4f6f9a6e30b47558d27ed
#
_entry.id   e36cfb622ad4f6f9a6e30b47558d27ed
#
_cell.length_a   1.000
_cell.length_b   1.000
_cell.length_c   1.000
_cell.angle_alpha   90.00
_cell.angle_beta   90.00
_cell.angle_gamma   90.00
#
_symmetry.space_group_name_H-M   'P 1'
#
loop_
_entity.id
_entity.type
_entity.pdbx_description
1 polymer ?
#
loop_
_entity_poly.entity_id
_entity_poly.type
_entity_poly.pdbx_seq_one_letter_code
_entity_poly.pdbx_strand_id
1 'polypeptide(L)'
;FSEVAPEIVFHAAALKHLPLLERFPEEALKTNVCGTENVLVAAQEAGVGVFVNISTDKAADPTSVLGYSKLITERVTAGMPSSGDEKYVSVRFGNVLGSRGSVIETFRYQISHGGPVTVTDERVTRYFMTVSEAVHLVLQASVLGRHGETLILDMGAPLAIVEIARHMIQRSGRDIDIRFTGLRPGEKLDEVLVASAESADRSLHPLISHTSVQGRPLHEAADLVSGPDSRALLKSLAVTD
;
A
#
# COMPACT_ATOMS: atom_id res chain seq x y z
N PHE A 1 20.27 -3.11 12.64
CA PHE A 1 20.66 -4.14 11.67
C PHE A 1 21.99 -4.79 12.07
N SER A 2 23.02 -4.03 12.41
CA SER A 2 24.34 -4.54 12.77
C SER A 2 24.36 -5.58 13.92
N GLU A 3 23.42 -5.47 14.87
CA GLU A 3 23.32 -6.42 15.99
C GLU A 3 22.60 -7.71 15.62
N VAL A 4 21.59 -7.63 14.73
CA VAL A 4 20.70 -8.75 14.40
C VAL A 4 21.16 -9.47 13.13
N ALA A 5 21.85 -8.75 12.21
CA ALA A 5 22.29 -9.24 10.89
C ALA A 5 21.19 -10.05 10.16
N PRO A 6 20.01 -9.45 9.87
CA PRO A 6 18.91 -10.18 9.29
C PRO A 6 19.23 -10.59 7.84
N GLU A 7 18.89 -11.83 7.48
CA GLU A 7 18.97 -12.32 6.10
C GLU A 7 17.83 -11.79 5.23
N ILE A 8 16.64 -11.60 5.84
CA ILE A 8 15.41 -11.14 5.17
C ILE A 8 14.80 -10.00 5.98
N VAL A 9 14.38 -8.94 5.29
CA VAL A 9 13.66 -7.80 5.87
C VAL A 9 12.29 -7.65 5.23
N PHE A 10 11.23 -7.64 6.03
CA PHE A 10 9.90 -7.25 5.63
C PHE A 10 9.60 -5.85 6.16
N HIS A 11 9.63 -4.85 5.30
CA HIS A 11 9.38 -3.46 5.66
C HIS A 11 7.90 -3.12 5.50
N ALA A 12 7.16 -3.17 6.61
CA ALA A 12 5.73 -2.86 6.66
C ALA A 12 5.42 -1.56 7.41
N ALA A 13 6.44 -0.81 7.83
CA ALA A 13 6.26 0.44 8.57
C ALA A 13 5.85 1.57 7.61
N ALA A 14 4.63 2.07 7.76
CA ALA A 14 4.11 3.19 6.98
C ALA A 14 2.90 3.83 7.65
N LEU A 15 2.65 5.11 7.38
CA LEU A 15 1.38 5.75 7.64
C LEU A 15 0.42 5.39 6.50
N LYS A 16 -0.80 4.94 6.83
CA LYS A 16 -1.77 4.40 5.86
C LYS A 16 -3.11 5.14 5.79
N HIS A 17 -3.38 6.05 6.74
CA HIS A 17 -4.67 6.73 6.82
C HIS A 17 -4.77 7.85 5.78
N LEU A 18 -5.46 7.59 4.66
CA LEU A 18 -5.61 8.51 3.54
C LEU A 18 -6.02 9.92 3.97
N PRO A 19 -7.09 10.13 4.80
CA PRO A 19 -7.50 11.50 5.17
C PRO A 19 -6.45 12.27 5.98
N LEU A 20 -5.64 11.56 6.78
CA LEU A 20 -4.57 12.19 7.57
C LEU A 20 -3.42 12.61 6.67
N LEU A 21 -3.04 11.78 5.71
CA LEU A 21 -1.96 12.08 4.78
C LEU A 21 -2.35 13.17 3.76
N GLU A 22 -3.61 13.23 3.36
CA GLU A 22 -4.11 14.36 2.54
C GLU A 22 -4.04 15.70 3.30
N ARG A 23 -4.20 15.67 4.62
CA ARG A 23 -4.10 16.85 5.49
C ARG A 23 -2.66 17.20 5.87
N PHE A 24 -1.80 16.20 6.00
CA PHE A 24 -0.42 16.32 6.45
C PHE A 24 0.52 15.56 5.51
N PRO A 25 0.68 16.01 4.24
CA PRO A 25 1.47 15.29 3.24
C PRO A 25 2.95 15.17 3.60
N GLU A 26 3.50 16.09 4.40
CA GLU A 26 4.87 16.05 4.93
C GLU A 26 5.13 14.80 5.77
N GLU A 27 4.11 14.25 6.45
CA GLU A 27 4.26 13.03 7.23
C GLU A 27 4.39 11.80 6.34
N ALA A 28 3.80 11.82 5.13
CA ALA A 28 4.04 10.78 4.13
C ALA A 28 5.47 10.81 3.59
N LEU A 29 6.03 12.01 3.34
CA LEU A 29 7.45 12.15 2.97
C LEU A 29 8.35 11.61 4.06
N LYS A 30 8.22 12.08 5.29
CA LYS A 30 9.09 11.69 6.42
C LYS A 30 9.00 10.20 6.72
N THR A 31 7.79 9.67 6.87
CA THR A 31 7.59 8.30 7.37
C THR A 31 7.61 7.28 6.24
N ASN A 32 6.83 7.51 5.16
CA ASN A 32 6.73 6.50 4.12
C ASN A 32 7.95 6.55 3.18
N VAL A 33 8.36 7.73 2.71
CA VAL A 33 9.48 7.85 1.75
C VAL A 33 10.81 7.78 2.47
N CYS A 34 11.18 8.80 3.25
CA CYS A 34 12.49 8.85 3.94
C CYS A 34 12.66 7.64 4.89
N GLY A 35 11.58 7.23 5.58
CA GLY A 35 11.62 6.05 6.45
C GLY A 35 11.97 4.76 5.68
N THR A 36 11.40 4.56 4.48
CA THR A 36 11.74 3.41 3.63
C THR A 36 13.17 3.51 3.12
N GLU A 37 13.62 4.69 2.66
CA GLU A 37 14.99 4.91 2.19
C GLU A 37 16.01 4.63 3.28
N ASN A 38 15.79 5.11 4.50
CA ASN A 38 16.67 4.83 5.64
C ASN A 38 16.79 3.32 5.93
N VAL A 39 15.68 2.57 5.83
CA VAL A 39 15.70 1.12 6.05
C VAL A 39 16.37 0.39 4.88
N LEU A 40 16.20 0.86 3.64
CA LEU A 40 16.90 0.33 2.46
C LEU A 40 18.43 0.50 2.58
N VAL A 41 18.89 1.69 2.96
CA VAL A 41 20.32 1.96 3.19
C VAL A 41 20.85 1.03 4.28
N ALA A 42 20.19 0.95 5.42
CA ALA A 42 20.59 0.08 6.52
C ALA A 42 20.59 -1.41 6.13
N ALA A 43 19.65 -1.83 5.29
CA ALA A 43 19.59 -3.20 4.78
C ALA A 43 20.77 -3.49 3.83
N GLN A 44 21.09 -2.57 2.94
CA GLN A 44 22.24 -2.66 2.03
C GLN A 44 23.56 -2.73 2.78
N GLU A 45 23.78 -1.81 3.74
CA GLU A 45 24.98 -1.79 4.59
C GLU A 45 25.14 -3.07 5.42
N ALA A 46 24.05 -3.69 5.84
CA ALA A 46 24.05 -4.94 6.58
C ALA A 46 24.16 -6.20 5.71
N GLY A 47 24.17 -6.07 4.38
CA GLY A 47 24.24 -7.21 3.46
C GLY A 47 22.96 -8.09 3.50
N VAL A 48 21.78 -7.47 3.64
CA VAL A 48 20.50 -8.19 3.64
C VAL A 48 20.27 -8.85 2.28
N GLY A 49 20.04 -10.17 2.28
CA GLY A 49 19.85 -10.94 1.04
C GLY A 49 18.50 -10.69 0.37
N VAL A 50 17.41 -10.46 1.16
CA VAL A 50 16.09 -10.19 0.62
C VAL A 50 15.43 -9.04 1.37
N PHE A 51 15.04 -8.00 0.64
CA PHE A 51 14.25 -6.89 1.16
C PHE A 51 12.87 -6.87 0.51
N VAL A 52 11.82 -6.88 1.30
CA VAL A 52 10.42 -6.86 0.85
C VAL A 52 9.74 -5.59 1.34
N ASN A 53 9.49 -4.64 0.44
CA ASN A 53 8.71 -3.46 0.70
C ASN A 53 7.21 -3.78 0.59
N ILE A 54 6.46 -3.60 1.66
CA ILE A 54 5.00 -3.78 1.65
C ILE A 54 4.34 -2.55 1.04
N SER A 55 3.66 -2.74 -0.08
CA SER A 55 2.96 -1.71 -0.84
C SER A 55 1.43 -1.90 -0.83
N THR A 56 0.72 -1.23 -1.71
CA THR A 56 -0.74 -1.18 -1.73
C THR A 56 -1.26 -1.00 -3.17
N ASP A 57 -2.51 -1.43 -3.42
CA ASP A 57 -3.26 -1.13 -4.64
C ASP A 57 -3.30 0.37 -4.99
N LYS A 58 -3.21 1.25 -4.00
CA LYS A 58 -3.22 2.71 -4.19
C LYS A 58 -1.97 3.27 -4.85
N ALA A 59 -0.88 2.47 -4.93
CA ALA A 59 0.33 2.82 -5.68
C ALA A 59 0.13 2.68 -7.20
N ALA A 60 -0.85 1.87 -7.65
CA ALA A 60 -1.23 1.77 -9.05
C ALA A 60 -2.09 2.98 -9.45
N ASP A 61 -1.69 3.73 -10.47
CA ASP A 61 -2.33 4.97 -10.93
C ASP A 61 -2.72 5.90 -9.75
N PRO A 62 -1.76 6.40 -8.95
CA PRO A 62 -2.02 7.06 -7.69
C PRO A 62 -2.73 8.39 -7.88
N THR A 63 -3.71 8.68 -7.01
CA THR A 63 -4.47 9.94 -6.95
C THR A 63 -4.38 10.62 -5.59
N SER A 64 -3.77 9.94 -4.62
CA SER A 64 -3.67 10.38 -3.23
C SER A 64 -2.21 10.48 -2.76
N VAL A 65 -1.99 11.27 -1.71
CA VAL A 65 -0.69 11.38 -1.04
C VAL A 65 -0.18 10.00 -0.59
N LEU A 66 -1.06 9.16 -0.06
CA LEU A 66 -0.71 7.78 0.28
C LEU A 66 -0.23 7.00 -0.97
N GLY A 67 -1.00 7.05 -2.06
CA GLY A 67 -0.66 6.36 -3.30
C GLY A 67 0.69 6.84 -3.86
N TYR A 68 0.89 8.16 -3.96
CA TYR A 68 2.16 8.74 -4.40
C TYR A 68 3.33 8.27 -3.53
N SER A 69 3.22 8.36 -2.20
CA SER A 69 4.28 7.94 -1.29
C SER A 69 4.63 6.46 -1.47
N LYS A 70 3.64 5.59 -1.68
CA LYS A 70 3.87 4.15 -1.86
C LYS A 70 4.47 3.82 -3.23
N LEU A 71 4.06 4.50 -4.30
CA LEU A 71 4.70 4.35 -5.61
C LEU A 71 6.17 4.79 -5.57
N ILE A 72 6.49 5.89 -4.89
CA ILE A 72 7.88 6.31 -4.69
C ILE A 72 8.67 5.21 -3.97
N THR A 73 8.12 4.62 -2.90
CA THR A 73 8.81 3.53 -2.20
C THR A 73 8.99 2.27 -3.04
N GLU A 74 8.06 1.94 -3.96
CA GLU A 74 8.27 0.87 -4.95
C GLU A 74 9.44 1.21 -5.89
N ARG A 75 9.47 2.44 -6.42
CA ARG A 75 10.51 2.90 -7.35
C ARG A 75 11.90 2.95 -6.72
N VAL A 76 12.04 3.46 -5.49
CA VAL A 76 13.35 3.46 -4.80
C VAL A 76 13.77 2.05 -4.42
N THR A 77 12.85 1.17 -4.04
CA THR A 77 13.14 -0.25 -3.80
C THR A 77 13.64 -0.93 -5.07
N ALA A 78 13.00 -0.69 -6.22
CA ALA A 78 13.41 -1.24 -7.51
C ALA A 78 14.74 -0.66 -8.01
N GLY A 79 15.07 0.56 -7.62
CA GLY A 79 16.32 1.25 -7.99
C GLY A 79 17.52 0.93 -7.12
N MET A 80 17.37 0.13 -6.06
CA MET A 80 18.49 -0.29 -5.22
C MET A 80 19.51 -1.08 -6.03
N PRO A 81 20.82 -0.82 -5.88
CA PRO A 81 21.83 -1.60 -6.54
C PRO A 81 21.87 -3.03 -5.96
N SER A 82 22.08 -4.02 -6.83
CA SER A 82 22.36 -5.40 -6.47
C SER A 82 23.62 -5.84 -7.19
N SER A 83 24.56 -6.40 -6.46
CA SER A 83 25.85 -6.89 -6.98
C SER A 83 25.89 -8.42 -7.11
N GLY A 84 24.81 -9.11 -6.75
CA GLY A 84 24.78 -10.56 -6.71
C GLY A 84 23.38 -11.12 -6.51
N ASP A 85 23.20 -11.91 -5.45
CA ASP A 85 21.94 -12.61 -5.15
C ASP A 85 20.95 -11.77 -4.31
N GLU A 86 21.30 -10.52 -3.98
CA GLU A 86 20.40 -9.65 -3.20
C GLU A 86 19.15 -9.30 -4.01
N LYS A 87 17.99 -9.37 -3.35
CA LYS A 87 16.70 -9.06 -3.92
C LYS A 87 16.03 -7.92 -3.16
N TYR A 88 15.72 -6.87 -3.89
CA TYR A 88 14.88 -5.77 -3.39
C TYR A 88 13.59 -5.80 -4.19
N VAL A 89 12.49 -6.16 -3.53
CA VAL A 89 11.17 -6.33 -4.18
C VAL A 89 10.09 -5.56 -3.43
N SER A 90 9.04 -5.18 -4.14
CA SER A 90 7.81 -4.65 -3.53
C SER A 90 6.68 -5.65 -3.66
N VAL A 91 5.74 -5.69 -2.69
CA VAL A 91 4.54 -6.51 -2.76
C VAL A 91 3.32 -5.64 -2.61
N ARG A 92 2.48 -5.62 -3.64
CA ARG A 92 1.28 -4.80 -3.75
C ARG A 92 0.03 -5.64 -3.52
N PHE A 93 -0.84 -5.20 -2.61
CA PHE A 93 -2.14 -5.80 -2.35
C PHE A 93 -3.13 -4.76 -1.82
N GLY A 94 -4.42 -5.09 -1.84
CA GLY A 94 -5.49 -4.21 -1.38
C GLY A 94 -5.73 -4.23 0.13
N ASN A 95 -6.99 -4.15 0.55
CA ASN A 95 -7.31 -4.06 1.96
C ASN A 95 -7.18 -5.41 2.65
N VAL A 96 -6.64 -5.39 3.88
CA VAL A 96 -6.55 -6.57 4.74
C VAL A 96 -7.62 -6.48 5.83
N LEU A 97 -8.46 -7.52 5.93
CA LEU A 97 -9.54 -7.63 6.91
C LEU A 97 -9.00 -7.56 8.34
N GLY A 98 -9.67 -6.81 9.21
CA GLY A 98 -9.28 -6.69 10.62
C GLY A 98 -8.04 -5.81 10.88
N SER A 99 -7.52 -5.10 9.86
CA SER A 99 -6.43 -4.13 10.08
C SER A 99 -6.94 -2.92 10.88
N ARG A 100 -6.09 -2.36 11.78
CA ARG A 100 -6.45 -1.21 12.65
C ARG A 100 -6.94 -0.03 11.83
N GLY A 101 -8.06 0.58 12.26
CA GLY A 101 -8.71 1.71 11.59
C GLY A 101 -9.31 1.35 10.24
N SER A 102 -9.58 0.06 9.99
CA SER A 102 -10.26 -0.39 8.77
C SER A 102 -11.73 0.02 8.75
N VAL A 103 -12.32 0.03 7.56
CA VAL A 103 -13.74 0.31 7.38
C VAL A 103 -14.62 -0.64 8.19
N ILE A 104 -14.23 -1.90 8.34
CA ILE A 104 -14.96 -2.90 9.12
C ILE A 104 -14.98 -2.56 10.61
N GLU A 105 -13.86 -2.10 11.17
CA GLU A 105 -13.81 -1.64 12.56
C GLU A 105 -14.67 -0.40 12.77
N THR A 106 -14.64 0.53 11.81
CA THR A 106 -15.48 1.72 11.83
C THR A 106 -16.97 1.34 11.83
N PHE A 107 -17.39 0.43 10.94
CA PHE A 107 -18.76 -0.04 10.88
C PHE A 107 -19.16 -0.75 12.17
N ARG A 108 -18.32 -1.62 12.71
CA ARG A 108 -18.57 -2.30 13.99
C ARG A 108 -18.77 -1.30 15.12
N TYR A 109 -17.93 -0.28 15.20
CA TYR A 109 -18.07 0.79 16.18
C TYR A 109 -19.39 1.56 16.00
N GLN A 110 -19.71 1.99 14.79
CA GLN A 110 -20.96 2.73 14.49
C GLN A 110 -22.20 1.89 14.80
N ILE A 111 -22.23 0.61 14.42
CA ILE A 111 -23.33 -0.31 14.70
C ILE A 111 -23.51 -0.49 16.21
N SER A 112 -22.42 -0.66 16.97
CA SER A 112 -22.51 -0.85 18.43
C SER A 112 -23.07 0.37 19.16
N HIS A 113 -22.88 1.58 18.58
CA HIS A 113 -23.35 2.86 19.12
C HIS A 113 -24.70 3.33 18.52
N GLY A 114 -25.42 2.50 17.78
CA GLY A 114 -26.76 2.82 17.24
C GLY A 114 -26.74 3.54 15.89
N GLY A 115 -25.62 3.63 15.22
CA GLY A 115 -25.49 4.21 13.89
C GLY A 115 -25.48 5.75 13.84
N PRO A 116 -25.68 6.34 12.65
CA PRO A 116 -25.76 5.64 11.37
C PRO A 116 -24.42 5.06 10.93
N VAL A 117 -24.45 4.05 10.04
CA VAL A 117 -23.25 3.57 9.36
C VAL A 117 -22.95 4.52 8.21
N THR A 118 -21.69 5.02 8.14
CA THR A 118 -21.29 5.98 7.11
C THR A 118 -20.50 5.32 6.00
N VAL A 119 -20.94 5.49 4.75
CA VAL A 119 -20.28 5.04 3.51
C VAL A 119 -20.00 6.25 2.65
N THR A 120 -18.85 6.31 1.99
CA THR A 120 -18.48 7.49 1.20
C THR A 120 -19.30 7.63 -0.07
N ASP A 121 -19.50 6.55 -0.82
CA ASP A 121 -20.35 6.52 -2.02
C ASP A 121 -20.89 5.09 -2.20
N GLU A 122 -22.09 4.95 -2.75
CA GLU A 122 -22.73 3.66 -2.97
C GLU A 122 -21.93 2.75 -3.94
N ARG A 123 -21.23 3.36 -4.87
CA ARG A 123 -20.47 2.68 -5.94
C ARG A 123 -19.07 2.23 -5.53
N VAL A 124 -18.58 2.68 -4.36
CA VAL A 124 -17.19 2.37 -3.94
C VAL A 124 -16.98 0.89 -3.76
N THR A 125 -15.99 0.35 -4.48
CA THR A 125 -15.55 -1.02 -4.32
C THR A 125 -14.13 -1.10 -3.78
N ARG A 126 -13.79 -2.19 -3.09
CA ARG A 126 -12.44 -2.47 -2.58
C ARG A 126 -12.14 -3.96 -2.66
N TYR A 127 -10.87 -4.25 -2.88
CA TYR A 127 -10.35 -5.61 -2.73
C TYR A 127 -10.11 -5.93 -1.26
N PHE A 128 -10.37 -7.18 -0.87
CA PHE A 128 -10.15 -7.66 0.48
C PHE A 128 -9.47 -9.02 0.49
N MET A 129 -8.56 -9.22 1.45
CA MET A 129 -8.04 -10.53 1.80
C MET A 129 -7.88 -10.64 3.31
N THR A 130 -7.75 -11.85 3.82
CA THR A 130 -7.45 -12.08 5.24
C THR A 130 -5.98 -11.81 5.54
N VAL A 131 -5.65 -11.59 6.81
CA VAL A 131 -4.24 -11.46 7.25
C VAL A 131 -3.45 -12.71 6.91
N SER A 132 -4.03 -13.90 7.09
CA SER A 132 -3.37 -15.18 6.81
C SER A 132 -3.03 -15.33 5.34
N GLU A 133 -3.96 -15.01 4.42
CA GLU A 133 -3.72 -15.01 2.97
C GLU A 133 -2.61 -14.01 2.61
N ALA A 134 -2.68 -12.78 3.12
CA ALA A 134 -1.67 -11.77 2.85
C ALA A 134 -0.27 -12.23 3.29
N VAL A 135 -0.14 -12.75 4.51
CA VAL A 135 1.15 -13.22 5.04
C VAL A 135 1.71 -14.37 4.20
N HIS A 136 0.89 -15.39 3.89
CA HIS A 136 1.33 -16.52 3.07
C HIS A 136 1.80 -16.09 1.68
N LEU A 137 1.04 -15.22 1.01
CA LEU A 137 1.40 -14.75 -0.34
C LEU A 137 2.61 -13.80 -0.32
N VAL A 138 2.79 -12.97 0.72
CA VAL A 138 3.99 -12.13 0.89
C VAL A 138 5.24 -12.99 1.08
N LEU A 139 5.16 -14.06 1.89
CA LEU A 139 6.27 -14.99 2.06
C LEU A 139 6.62 -15.71 0.73
N GLN A 140 5.63 -16.14 -0.04
CA GLN A 140 5.85 -16.73 -1.35
C GLN A 140 6.42 -15.72 -2.34
N ALA A 141 5.91 -14.49 -2.35
CA ALA A 141 6.41 -13.40 -3.17
C ALA A 141 7.89 -13.09 -2.89
N SER A 142 8.32 -13.14 -1.61
CA SER A 142 9.74 -12.92 -1.25
C SER A 142 10.68 -13.95 -1.86
N VAL A 143 10.20 -15.16 -2.08
CA VAL A 143 10.99 -16.25 -2.72
C VAL A 143 10.95 -16.14 -4.24
N LEU A 144 9.76 -15.92 -4.82
CA LEU A 144 9.52 -15.92 -6.27
C LEU A 144 10.01 -14.64 -6.96
N GLY A 145 10.00 -13.51 -6.25
CA GLY A 145 10.38 -12.21 -6.80
C GLY A 145 11.82 -12.15 -7.27
N ARG A 146 12.04 -11.42 -8.34
CA ARG A 146 13.36 -11.05 -8.85
C ARG A 146 13.69 -9.63 -8.40
N HIS A 147 14.96 -9.33 -8.33
CA HIS A 147 15.40 -7.98 -7.98
C HIS A 147 14.71 -6.91 -8.86
N GLY A 148 14.23 -5.83 -8.25
CA GLY A 148 13.56 -4.71 -8.91
C GLY A 148 12.09 -4.92 -9.26
N GLU A 149 11.54 -6.11 -9.02
CA GLU A 149 10.12 -6.38 -9.33
C GLU A 149 9.16 -5.87 -8.26
N THR A 150 7.97 -5.51 -8.71
CA THR A 150 6.77 -5.38 -7.87
C THR A 150 5.86 -6.58 -8.10
N LEU A 151 5.56 -7.30 -7.04
CA LEU A 151 4.69 -8.47 -7.06
C LEU A 151 3.28 -8.05 -6.62
N ILE A 152 2.28 -8.50 -7.35
CA ILE A 152 0.88 -8.14 -7.14
C ILE A 152 0.13 -9.38 -6.70
N LEU A 153 -0.45 -9.33 -5.49
CA LEU A 153 -1.24 -10.43 -4.97
C LEU A 153 -2.64 -10.44 -5.60
N ASP A 154 -3.12 -11.61 -5.98
CA ASP A 154 -4.48 -11.77 -6.46
C ASP A 154 -5.46 -11.57 -5.30
N MET A 155 -6.32 -10.60 -5.48
CA MET A 155 -7.32 -10.21 -4.47
C MET A 155 -8.72 -10.75 -4.76
N GLY A 156 -8.88 -11.54 -5.85
CA GLY A 156 -10.19 -11.95 -6.34
C GLY A 156 -11.04 -10.78 -6.83
N ALA A 157 -12.35 -10.87 -6.69
CA ALA A 157 -13.28 -9.81 -7.09
C ALA A 157 -13.39 -8.70 -6.03
N PRO A 158 -13.47 -7.42 -6.43
CA PRO A 158 -13.70 -6.34 -5.50
C PRO A 158 -15.11 -6.40 -4.92
N LEU A 159 -15.28 -5.97 -3.67
CA LEU A 159 -16.55 -5.97 -2.96
C LEU A 159 -17.05 -4.52 -2.79
N ALA A 160 -18.35 -4.31 -3.01
CA ALA A 160 -19.01 -3.03 -2.73
C ALA A 160 -19.01 -2.77 -1.21
N ILE A 161 -18.50 -1.60 -0.80
CA ILE A 161 -18.43 -1.22 0.62
C ILE A 161 -19.81 -1.14 1.24
N VAL A 162 -20.82 -0.70 0.48
CA VAL A 162 -22.20 -0.63 0.94
C VAL A 162 -22.78 -2.01 1.25
N GLU A 163 -22.41 -3.05 0.49
CA GLU A 163 -22.89 -4.42 0.76
C GLU A 163 -22.28 -4.99 2.04
N ILE A 164 -21.03 -4.66 2.31
CA ILE A 164 -20.37 -5.01 3.58
C ILE A 164 -21.13 -4.34 4.75
N ALA A 165 -21.47 -3.05 4.60
CA ALA A 165 -22.25 -2.33 5.60
C ALA A 165 -23.62 -2.98 5.84
N ARG A 166 -24.37 -3.26 4.76
CA ARG A 166 -25.69 -3.93 4.82
C ARG A 166 -25.60 -5.27 5.54
N HIS A 167 -24.64 -6.10 5.15
CA HIS A 167 -24.44 -7.42 5.76
C HIS A 167 -24.11 -7.33 7.26
N MET A 168 -23.27 -6.37 7.67
CA MET A 168 -22.92 -6.17 9.09
C MET A 168 -24.10 -5.67 9.91
N ILE A 169 -24.92 -4.76 9.36
CA ILE A 169 -26.15 -4.28 10.00
C ILE A 169 -27.11 -5.45 10.19
N GLN A 170 -27.39 -6.21 9.13
CA GLN A 170 -28.27 -7.38 9.18
C GLN A 170 -27.84 -8.38 10.25
N ARG A 171 -26.55 -8.71 10.30
CA ARG A 171 -26.01 -9.64 11.30
C ARG A 171 -26.09 -9.12 12.73
N SER A 172 -26.14 -7.82 12.92
CA SER A 172 -26.29 -7.21 14.26
C SER A 172 -27.69 -7.33 14.84
N GLY A 173 -28.70 -7.62 14.00
CA GLY A 173 -30.13 -7.63 14.38
C GLY A 173 -30.69 -6.25 14.71
N ARG A 174 -29.94 -5.16 14.42
CA ARG A 174 -30.35 -3.77 14.70
C ARG A 174 -30.90 -3.11 13.45
N ASP A 175 -31.83 -2.20 13.62
CA ASP A 175 -32.34 -1.31 12.57
C ASP A 175 -31.45 -0.05 12.53
N ILE A 176 -30.56 0.06 11.55
CA ILE A 176 -29.56 1.12 11.44
C ILE A 176 -29.48 1.61 10.01
N ASP A 177 -29.60 2.93 9.84
CA ASP A 177 -29.48 3.58 8.55
C ASP A 177 -28.04 3.63 8.03
N ILE A 178 -27.91 3.60 6.69
CA ILE A 178 -26.66 3.91 6.00
C ILE A 178 -26.73 5.35 5.50
N ARG A 179 -25.70 6.13 5.84
CA ARG A 179 -25.56 7.51 5.39
C ARG A 179 -24.40 7.67 4.43
N PHE A 180 -24.65 8.21 3.24
CA PHE A 180 -23.63 8.55 2.28
C PHE A 180 -23.03 9.93 2.57
N THR A 181 -21.68 10.01 2.60
CA THR A 181 -20.95 11.22 3.01
C THR A 181 -20.23 11.94 1.88
N GLY A 182 -20.21 11.37 0.69
CA GLY A 182 -19.37 11.81 -0.44
C GLY A 182 -17.95 11.26 -0.36
N LEU A 183 -17.29 11.16 -1.52
CA LEU A 183 -15.88 10.73 -1.63
C LEU A 183 -14.97 11.72 -0.91
N ARG A 184 -13.95 11.19 -0.26
CA ARG A 184 -12.90 11.97 0.38
C ARG A 184 -11.87 12.44 -0.65
N PRO A 185 -11.13 13.54 -0.41
CA PRO A 185 -10.00 13.92 -1.25
C PRO A 185 -9.04 12.75 -1.45
N GLY A 186 -8.65 12.49 -2.71
CA GLY A 186 -7.76 11.39 -3.08
C GLY A 186 -8.38 9.98 -3.06
N GLU A 187 -9.66 9.83 -2.68
CA GLU A 187 -10.35 8.54 -2.71
C GLU A 187 -10.88 8.24 -4.12
N LYS A 188 -10.62 7.01 -4.59
CA LYS A 188 -11.15 6.48 -5.86
C LYS A 188 -12.46 5.72 -5.62
N LEU A 189 -13.32 5.65 -6.64
CA LEU A 189 -14.47 4.73 -6.63
C LEU A 189 -13.97 3.28 -6.60
N ASP A 190 -13.09 2.94 -7.52
CA ASP A 190 -12.50 1.61 -7.66
C ASP A 190 -10.98 1.71 -7.60
N GLU A 191 -10.35 0.79 -6.89
CA GLU A 191 -8.89 0.65 -6.90
C GLU A 191 -8.48 -0.33 -7.99
N VAL A 192 -7.29 -0.13 -8.55
CA VAL A 192 -6.67 -1.04 -9.51
C VAL A 192 -5.41 -1.65 -8.90
N LEU A 193 -5.10 -2.87 -9.27
CA LEU A 193 -3.89 -3.57 -8.79
C LEU A 193 -2.70 -3.39 -9.74
N VAL A 194 -2.99 -3.27 -11.04
CA VAL A 194 -2.03 -3.04 -12.12
C VAL A 194 -2.28 -1.64 -12.68
N ALA A 195 -1.25 -0.81 -12.73
CA ALA A 195 -1.39 0.54 -13.29
C ALA A 195 -1.56 0.49 -14.82
N SER A 196 -2.15 1.53 -15.39
CA SER A 196 -2.45 1.60 -16.83
C SER A 196 -1.21 1.47 -17.73
N ALA A 197 -0.04 1.88 -17.23
CA ALA A 197 1.25 1.78 -17.91
C ALA A 197 2.01 0.48 -17.63
N GLU A 198 1.51 -0.38 -16.75
CA GLU A 198 2.14 -1.62 -16.33
C GLU A 198 1.60 -2.83 -17.12
N SER A 199 2.46 -3.83 -17.31
CA SER A 199 2.05 -5.17 -17.71
C SER A 199 2.33 -6.14 -16.58
N ALA A 200 1.40 -7.06 -16.31
CA ALA A 200 1.54 -8.04 -15.25
C ALA A 200 1.60 -9.47 -15.83
N ASP A 201 2.62 -10.23 -15.46
CA ASP A 201 2.77 -11.64 -15.82
C ASP A 201 2.46 -12.53 -14.61
N ARG A 202 1.62 -13.56 -14.81
CA ARG A 202 1.20 -14.53 -13.80
C ARG A 202 1.69 -15.95 -14.10
N SER A 203 2.73 -16.09 -14.90
CA SER A 203 3.19 -17.40 -15.38
C SER A 203 3.79 -18.28 -14.28
N LEU A 204 4.35 -17.70 -13.21
CA LEU A 204 5.08 -18.43 -12.17
C LEU A 204 4.18 -18.91 -11.02
N HIS A 205 3.12 -18.18 -10.69
CA HIS A 205 2.25 -18.51 -9.56
C HIS A 205 0.80 -18.07 -9.84
N PRO A 206 -0.23 -18.89 -9.56
CA PRO A 206 -1.62 -18.57 -9.90
C PRO A 206 -2.19 -17.34 -9.16
N LEU A 207 -1.63 -16.99 -8.00
CA LEU A 207 -2.10 -15.88 -7.16
C LEU A 207 -1.10 -14.73 -7.01
N ILE A 208 0.01 -14.74 -7.75
CA ILE A 208 1.04 -13.70 -7.70
C ILE A 208 1.39 -13.31 -9.13
N SER A 209 1.16 -12.05 -9.47
CA SER A 209 1.58 -11.48 -10.74
C SER A 209 2.87 -10.68 -10.57
N HIS A 210 3.72 -10.72 -11.56
CA HIS A 210 4.98 -10.00 -11.63
C HIS A 210 4.81 -8.77 -12.51
N THR A 211 5.24 -7.62 -12.04
CA THR A 211 5.35 -6.39 -12.83
C THR A 211 6.65 -5.67 -12.49
N SER A 212 7.06 -4.76 -13.33
CA SER A 212 8.21 -3.90 -13.07
C SER A 212 7.74 -2.45 -12.96
N VAL A 213 8.30 -1.75 -12.00
CA VAL A 213 8.22 -0.28 -11.92
C VAL A 213 9.59 0.28 -12.29
N GLN A 214 9.59 1.48 -12.87
CA GLN A 214 10.87 2.14 -13.18
C GLN A 214 11.62 2.43 -11.88
N GLY A 215 12.82 1.84 -11.73
CA GLY A 215 13.68 2.07 -10.58
C GLY A 215 14.15 3.52 -10.50
N ARG A 216 14.34 4.00 -9.30
CA ARG A 216 14.77 5.36 -9.02
C ARG A 216 15.89 5.34 -7.95
N PRO A 217 16.92 6.20 -8.06
CA PRO A 217 17.91 6.34 -7.00
C PRO A 217 17.26 6.87 -5.72
N LEU A 218 17.90 6.61 -4.58
CA LEU A 218 17.56 7.22 -3.30
C LEU A 218 17.67 8.74 -3.41
N HIS A 219 16.79 9.45 -2.71
CA HIS A 219 16.83 10.90 -2.64
C HIS A 219 17.87 11.36 -1.60
N GLU A 220 18.46 12.54 -1.79
CA GLU A 220 19.15 13.18 -0.69
C GLU A 220 18.10 13.71 0.31
N ALA A 221 18.31 13.48 1.60
CA ALA A 221 17.35 13.90 2.63
C ALA A 221 17.04 15.42 2.59
N ALA A 222 17.98 16.23 2.10
CA ALA A 222 17.80 17.67 1.90
C ALA A 222 16.77 18.00 0.80
N ASP A 223 16.67 17.18 -0.24
CA ASP A 223 15.76 17.42 -1.37
C ASP A 223 14.30 17.15 -0.99
N LEU A 224 14.08 16.26 -0.03
CA LEU A 224 12.74 15.85 0.40
C LEU A 224 12.12 16.81 1.45
N VAL A 225 12.93 17.58 2.18
CA VAL A 225 12.46 18.40 3.31
C VAL A 225 12.29 19.89 2.93
N SER A 226 12.85 20.35 1.82
CA SER A 226 13.06 21.77 1.52
C SER A 226 11.96 22.46 0.72
N GLY A 227 10.85 21.78 0.37
CA GLY A 227 9.80 22.36 -0.50
C GLY A 227 8.57 22.88 0.27
N PRO A 228 7.97 24.01 -0.16
CA PRO A 228 6.77 24.57 0.47
C PRO A 228 5.49 23.76 0.24
N ASP A 229 5.49 22.80 -0.71
CA ASP A 229 4.32 21.96 -1.04
C ASP A 229 4.71 20.48 -1.16
N SER A 230 4.68 19.78 -0.03
CA SER A 230 4.98 18.35 0.04
C SER A 230 4.06 17.49 -0.82
N ARG A 231 2.81 17.91 -1.09
CA ARG A 231 1.89 17.20 -1.98
C ARG A 231 2.33 17.28 -3.45
N ALA A 232 2.66 18.49 -3.91
CA ALA A 232 3.17 18.70 -5.27
C ALA A 232 4.50 17.96 -5.49
N LEU A 233 5.38 17.99 -4.48
CA LEU A 233 6.63 17.23 -4.50
C LEU A 233 6.39 15.72 -4.62
N LEU A 234 5.55 15.14 -3.77
CA LEU A 234 5.20 13.70 -3.83
C LEU A 234 4.62 13.33 -5.20
N LYS A 235 3.72 14.15 -5.73
CA LYS A 235 3.15 13.92 -7.06
C LYS A 235 4.22 13.96 -8.14
N SER A 236 5.09 14.96 -8.12
CA SER A 236 6.20 15.09 -9.06
C SER A 236 7.12 13.87 -8.99
N LEU A 237 7.58 13.50 -7.79
CA LEU A 237 8.47 12.34 -7.57
C LEU A 237 7.84 11.01 -7.99
N ALA A 238 6.53 10.87 -7.88
CA ALA A 238 5.82 9.65 -8.29
C ALA A 238 5.61 9.53 -9.79
N VAL A 239 5.51 10.66 -10.52
CA VAL A 239 5.08 10.70 -11.94
C VAL A 239 6.25 11.00 -12.89
N THR A 240 7.29 11.69 -12.41
CA THR A 240 8.45 12.05 -13.28
C THR A 240 9.37 10.84 -13.45
N ASP A 241 9.78 10.62 -14.70
CA ASP A 241 10.77 9.62 -15.12
C ASP A 241 12.18 9.97 -14.65
#